data_c41dadc2f1075b96f37f2c260467e7e9
#
_entry.id   c41dadc2f1075b96f37f2c260467e7e9
#
_cell.length_a   1.000
_cell.length_b   1.000
_cell.length_c   1.000
_cell.angle_alpha   90.00
_cell.angle_beta   90.00
_cell.angle_gamma   90.00
#
_symmetry.space_group_name_H-M   'P 1'
#
loop_
_entity.id
_entity.type
_entity.pdbx_description
1 polymer ?
#
loop_
_entity_poly.entity_id
_entity_poly.type
_entity_poly.pdbx_seq_one_letter_code
_entity_poly.pdbx_strand_id
1 'polypeptide(L)'
;MRKILLLSLVAVLCLCRLVSSAQSMNSDYQNAIGVKFGWWNGAAIDGKHFIKDNTAIEAEVSIFNYGAEVNGLYEWYGNFSSVEGLKWYVGGGGHVGGYNHTYAHNYPNRTSGVFFGPDGVLGVDYKFTGAPINLSFDVQPLFDVPGMYFNVWGGLGVRFAF
;
A
#
# COMPACT_ATOMS: atom_id res chain seq x y z
N MET A 1 -18.60 19.76 -16.45
CA MET A 1 -17.39 20.48 -16.01
C MET A 1 -17.55 21.14 -14.64
N ARG A 2 -18.57 21.96 -14.38
CA ARG A 2 -18.76 22.63 -13.07
C ARG A 2 -18.86 21.69 -11.85
N LYS A 3 -19.51 20.53 -11.99
CA LYS A 3 -19.65 19.54 -10.89
C LYS A 3 -18.32 18.84 -10.54
N ILE A 4 -17.47 18.62 -11.53
CA ILE A 4 -16.12 18.00 -11.33
C ILE A 4 -15.21 19.02 -10.64
N LEU A 5 -15.30 20.30 -10.99
CA LEU A 5 -14.53 21.37 -10.34
C LEU A 5 -14.93 21.57 -8.87
N LEU A 6 -16.23 21.45 -8.55
CA LEU A 6 -16.72 21.52 -7.17
C LEU A 6 -16.27 20.32 -6.34
N LEU A 7 -16.29 19.11 -6.90
CA LEU A 7 -15.80 17.90 -6.21
C LEU A 7 -14.29 17.98 -5.93
N SER A 8 -13.50 18.48 -6.90
CA SER A 8 -12.06 18.66 -6.70
C SER A 8 -11.76 19.75 -5.65
N LEU A 9 -12.54 20.83 -5.62
CA LEU A 9 -12.39 21.91 -4.63
C LEU A 9 -12.74 21.41 -3.22
N VAL A 10 -13.79 20.61 -3.06
CA VAL A 10 -14.18 20.00 -1.78
C VAL A 10 -13.12 19.01 -1.31
N ALA A 11 -12.56 18.20 -2.22
CA ALA A 11 -11.47 17.28 -1.89
C ALA A 11 -10.20 18.02 -1.42
N VAL A 12 -9.84 19.12 -2.08
CA VAL A 12 -8.70 19.97 -1.68
C VAL A 12 -8.97 20.65 -0.33
N LEU A 13 -10.19 21.15 -0.08
CA LEU A 13 -10.56 21.74 1.21
C LEU A 13 -10.59 20.73 2.36
N CYS A 14 -10.99 19.48 2.11
CA CYS A 14 -10.90 18.39 3.09
C CYS A 14 -9.44 18.04 3.40
N LEU A 15 -8.57 17.98 2.38
CA LEU A 15 -7.13 17.78 2.56
C LEU A 15 -6.49 18.90 3.38
N CYS A 16 -6.88 20.18 3.16
CA CYS A 16 -6.37 21.31 3.94
C CYS A 16 -6.76 21.27 5.42
N ARG A 17 -7.93 20.68 5.76
CA ARG A 17 -8.34 20.50 7.16
C ARG A 17 -7.51 19.43 7.88
N LEU A 18 -7.10 18.39 7.16
CA LEU A 18 -6.23 17.33 7.68
C LEU A 18 -4.80 17.84 7.96
N VAL A 19 -4.30 18.77 7.14
CA VAL A 19 -2.97 19.38 7.33
C VAL A 19 -2.89 20.22 8.61
N SER A 20 -3.99 20.88 9.04
CA SER A 20 -3.98 21.70 10.26
C SER A 20 -3.81 20.90 11.56
N SER A 21 -4.09 19.59 11.55
CA SER A 21 -3.88 18.70 12.70
C SER A 21 -2.47 18.10 12.75
N ALA A 22 -1.70 18.22 11.66
CA ALA A 22 -0.39 17.61 11.50
C ALA A 22 0.79 18.46 12.07
N GLN A 23 0.51 19.60 12.67
CA GLN A 23 1.54 20.59 13.06
C GLN A 23 2.29 20.29 14.38
N SER A 24 2.05 19.17 15.07
CA SER A 24 2.80 18.78 16.28
C SER A 24 3.51 17.42 16.08
N MET A 25 4.23 17.24 14.99
CA MET A 25 4.69 15.90 14.63
C MET A 25 6.15 15.65 15.00
N ASN A 26 6.31 14.93 16.08
CA ASN A 26 7.37 13.94 16.24
C ASN A 26 7.37 12.98 15.02
N SER A 27 8.45 12.28 14.73
CA SER A 27 8.65 11.37 13.58
C SER A 27 7.62 10.23 13.44
N ASP A 28 6.69 10.12 14.37
CA ASP A 28 5.65 9.08 14.40
C ASP A 28 4.30 9.60 13.92
N TYR A 29 3.61 8.79 13.13
CA TYR A 29 2.26 9.02 12.64
C TYR A 29 1.38 7.82 12.99
N GLN A 30 0.08 8.02 13.10
CA GLN A 30 -0.85 6.94 13.40
C GLN A 30 -1.51 6.38 12.15
N ASN A 31 -1.80 7.24 11.19
CA ASN A 31 -2.47 6.86 9.96
C ASN A 31 -1.70 7.40 8.75
N ALA A 32 -1.75 6.63 7.67
CA ALA A 32 -1.30 7.11 6.37
C ALA A 32 -2.22 6.58 5.27
N ILE A 33 -2.39 7.35 4.23
CA ILE A 33 -3.11 6.95 3.01
C ILE A 33 -2.33 7.45 1.80
N GLY A 34 -2.26 6.65 0.76
CA GLY A 34 -1.48 7.01 -0.41
C GLY A 34 -1.65 6.12 -1.60
N VAL A 35 -0.63 6.13 -2.41
CA VAL A 35 -0.53 5.32 -3.62
C VAL A 35 0.80 4.59 -3.64
N LYS A 36 0.79 3.35 -4.11
CA LYS A 36 1.97 2.52 -4.31
C LYS A 36 2.10 2.18 -5.79
N PHE A 37 3.28 2.35 -6.35
CA PHE A 37 3.60 2.02 -7.73
C PHE A 37 4.48 0.77 -7.76
N GLY A 38 3.94 -0.30 -8.31
CA GLY A 38 4.62 -1.59 -8.38
C GLY A 38 5.50 -1.76 -9.61
N TRP A 39 6.38 -2.76 -9.57
CA TRP A 39 7.39 -3.02 -10.64
C TRP A 39 6.78 -3.51 -11.96
N TRP A 40 5.60 -4.11 -11.95
CA TRP A 40 5.00 -4.82 -13.09
C TRP A 40 3.73 -4.13 -13.62
N ASN A 41 3.78 -2.81 -13.83
CA ASN A 41 2.66 -2.03 -14.38
C ASN A 41 1.39 -2.05 -13.51
N GLY A 42 1.56 -2.18 -12.19
CA GLY A 42 0.47 -2.10 -11.24
C GLY A 42 0.57 -0.83 -10.40
N ALA A 43 -0.58 -0.35 -9.96
CA ALA A 43 -0.70 0.68 -8.95
C ALA A 43 -1.71 0.24 -7.90
N ALA A 44 -1.47 0.64 -6.65
CA ALA A 44 -2.38 0.42 -5.55
C ALA A 44 -2.73 1.73 -4.86
N ILE A 45 -3.94 1.79 -4.33
CA ILE A 45 -4.27 2.72 -3.25
C ILE A 45 -4.02 1.94 -1.97
N ASP A 46 -3.27 2.52 -1.05
CA ASP A 46 -2.94 1.90 0.21
C ASP A 46 -3.28 2.78 1.41
N GLY A 47 -3.65 2.13 2.49
CA GLY A 47 -3.91 2.75 3.78
C GLY A 47 -3.24 1.98 4.89
N LYS A 48 -2.58 2.69 5.80
CA LYS A 48 -1.85 2.13 6.92
C LYS A 48 -2.33 2.73 8.23
N HIS A 49 -2.47 1.88 9.25
CA HIS A 49 -2.83 2.28 10.60
C HIS A 49 -1.92 1.62 11.62
N PHE A 50 -1.23 2.41 12.44
CA PHE A 50 -0.44 1.91 13.57
C PHE A 50 -1.34 1.60 14.75
N ILE A 51 -1.40 0.32 15.14
CA ILE A 51 -2.13 -0.17 16.32
C ILE A 51 -1.30 0.03 17.59
N LYS A 52 0.02 0.02 17.45
CA LYS A 52 1.03 0.26 18.49
C LYS A 52 2.22 0.95 17.85
N ASP A 53 3.14 1.46 18.67
CA ASP A 53 4.35 2.17 18.23
C ASP A 53 5.19 1.42 17.19
N ASN A 54 5.14 0.08 17.23
CA ASN A 54 5.93 -0.79 16.36
C ASN A 54 5.09 -1.82 15.57
N THR A 55 3.78 -1.61 15.47
CA THR A 55 2.89 -2.56 14.78
C THR A 55 1.83 -1.82 14.00
N ALA A 56 1.69 -2.16 12.72
CA ALA A 56 0.70 -1.57 11.85
C ALA A 56 -0.16 -2.63 11.13
N ILE A 57 -1.33 -2.20 10.69
CA ILE A 57 -2.14 -2.89 9.68
C ILE A 57 -2.08 -2.04 8.42
N GLU A 58 -1.81 -2.67 7.28
CA GLU A 58 -1.89 -2.06 5.95
C GLU A 58 -2.96 -2.77 5.13
N ALA A 59 -3.73 -2.01 4.38
CA ALA A 59 -4.67 -2.51 3.39
C ALA A 59 -4.38 -1.87 2.04
N GLU A 60 -4.32 -2.67 1.00
CA GLU A 60 -4.02 -2.22 -0.35
C GLU A 60 -5.11 -2.68 -1.32
N VAL A 61 -5.46 -1.82 -2.25
CA VAL A 61 -6.31 -2.15 -3.40
C VAL A 61 -5.50 -1.91 -4.66
N SER A 62 -5.10 -2.99 -5.31
CA SER A 62 -4.25 -2.97 -6.49
C SER A 62 -5.08 -3.15 -7.76
N ILE A 63 -4.71 -2.40 -8.80
CA ILE A 63 -5.24 -2.56 -10.15
C ILE A 63 -4.06 -2.79 -11.09
N PHE A 64 -4.15 -3.83 -11.87
CA PHE A 64 -3.12 -4.21 -12.84
C PHE A 64 -3.75 -4.63 -14.17
N ASN A 65 -2.96 -4.80 -15.22
CA ASN A 65 -3.45 -5.01 -16.59
C ASN A 65 -4.43 -6.18 -16.75
N TYR A 66 -4.35 -7.18 -15.87
CA TYR A 66 -5.11 -8.42 -16.00
C TYR A 66 -6.13 -8.63 -14.89
N GLY A 67 -6.31 -7.66 -13.98
CA GLY A 67 -7.24 -7.81 -12.88
C GLY A 67 -7.14 -6.77 -11.78
N ALA A 68 -7.67 -7.14 -10.63
CA ALA A 68 -7.60 -6.36 -9.41
C ALA A 68 -7.44 -7.28 -8.20
N GLU A 69 -6.87 -6.74 -7.13
CA GLU A 69 -6.57 -7.45 -5.89
C GLU A 69 -6.77 -6.54 -4.70
N VAL A 70 -7.21 -7.12 -3.60
CA VAL A 70 -7.20 -6.49 -2.28
C VAL A 70 -6.32 -7.34 -1.39
N ASN A 71 -5.37 -6.73 -0.68
CA ASN A 71 -4.59 -7.39 0.32
C ASN A 71 -4.67 -6.69 1.68
N GLY A 72 -4.38 -7.45 2.74
CA GLY A 72 -4.27 -6.96 4.10
C GLY A 72 -3.03 -7.54 4.75
N LEU A 73 -2.22 -6.66 5.35
CA LEU A 73 -0.93 -6.99 5.95
C LEU A 73 -0.93 -6.59 7.42
N TYR A 74 -0.28 -7.41 8.23
CA TYR A 74 0.08 -7.10 9.61
C TYR A 74 1.59 -6.97 9.69
N GLU A 75 2.09 -5.83 10.14
CA GLU A 75 3.48 -5.44 10.02
C GLU A 75 4.10 -5.12 11.37
N TRP A 76 5.33 -5.56 11.58
CA TRP A 76 6.18 -5.21 12.70
C TRP A 76 7.31 -4.29 12.24
N TYR A 77 7.49 -3.20 12.96
CA TYR A 77 8.44 -2.14 12.67
C TYR A 77 9.63 -2.15 13.60
N GLY A 78 10.80 -1.80 13.06
CA GLY A 78 12.00 -1.51 13.82
C GLY A 78 12.67 -0.24 13.31
N ASN A 79 13.38 0.45 14.23
CA ASN A 79 14.06 1.71 13.90
C ASN A 79 15.48 1.46 13.40
N PHE A 80 15.93 2.28 12.45
CA PHE A 80 17.35 2.44 12.18
C PHE A 80 17.93 3.49 13.13
N SER A 81 18.91 3.09 13.93
CA SER A 81 19.50 3.99 14.96
C SER A 81 20.23 5.21 14.40
N SER A 82 20.55 5.20 13.10
CA SER A 82 21.38 6.22 12.46
C SER A 82 20.61 7.29 11.71
N VAL A 83 19.31 7.08 11.43
CA VAL A 83 18.51 7.99 10.59
C VAL A 83 17.13 8.17 11.22
N GLU A 84 16.86 9.38 11.68
CA GLU A 84 15.55 9.74 12.21
C GLU A 84 14.48 9.64 11.12
N GLY A 85 13.31 9.08 11.47
CA GLY A 85 12.20 8.89 10.56
C GLY A 85 12.30 7.67 9.63
N LEU A 86 13.45 6.98 9.58
CA LEU A 86 13.63 5.76 8.81
C LEU A 86 13.37 4.53 9.68
N LYS A 87 12.44 3.68 9.21
CA LYS A 87 12.08 2.41 9.85
C LYS A 87 12.17 1.28 8.83
N TRP A 88 12.49 0.09 9.29
CA TRP A 88 12.27 -1.13 8.52
C TRP A 88 11.01 -1.82 9.01
N TYR A 89 10.39 -2.62 8.18
CA TYR A 89 9.27 -3.45 8.58
C TYR A 89 9.29 -4.82 7.91
N VAL A 90 8.71 -5.77 8.60
CA VAL A 90 8.47 -7.13 8.12
C VAL A 90 7.08 -7.54 8.57
N GLY A 91 6.39 -8.30 7.75
CA GLY A 91 5.03 -8.68 8.07
C GLY A 91 4.51 -9.82 7.23
N GLY A 92 3.24 -10.11 7.43
CA GLY A 92 2.52 -11.10 6.67
C GLY A 92 1.02 -10.83 6.68
N GLY A 93 0.34 -11.44 5.74
CA GLY A 93 -1.08 -11.25 5.57
C GLY A 93 -1.67 -12.15 4.51
N GLY A 94 -2.58 -11.62 3.74
CA GLY A 94 -3.20 -12.36 2.65
C GLY A 94 -3.91 -11.45 1.67
N HIS A 95 -4.11 -11.97 0.50
CA HIS A 95 -4.78 -11.30 -0.60
C HIS A 95 -5.96 -12.10 -1.15
N VAL A 96 -6.84 -11.38 -1.84
CA VAL A 96 -7.88 -11.93 -2.71
C VAL A 96 -8.03 -11.03 -3.93
N GLY A 97 -8.10 -11.64 -5.10
CA GLY A 97 -8.20 -10.90 -6.35
C GLY A 97 -8.90 -11.69 -7.46
N GLY A 98 -8.91 -11.09 -8.64
CA GLY A 98 -9.49 -11.72 -9.82
C GLY A 98 -8.71 -11.39 -11.09
N TYR A 99 -8.43 -12.43 -11.89
CA TYR A 99 -7.91 -12.30 -13.24
C TYR A 99 -9.04 -12.22 -14.27
N ASN A 100 -8.88 -11.34 -15.24
CA ASN A 100 -9.83 -11.21 -16.35
C ASN A 100 -9.58 -12.26 -17.45
N HIS A 101 -10.49 -12.34 -18.43
CA HIS A 101 -10.39 -13.28 -19.55
C HIS A 101 -9.15 -13.07 -20.43
N THR A 102 -8.64 -11.85 -20.54
CA THR A 102 -7.43 -11.53 -21.29
C THR A 102 -6.21 -12.25 -20.73
N TYR A 103 -6.19 -12.44 -19.41
CA TYR A 103 -5.13 -13.20 -18.75
C TYR A 103 -5.08 -14.67 -19.20
N ALA A 104 -6.23 -15.34 -19.20
CA ALA A 104 -6.33 -16.73 -19.65
C ALA A 104 -6.00 -16.88 -21.14
N HIS A 105 -6.33 -15.87 -21.97
CA HIS A 105 -6.00 -15.86 -23.38
C HIS A 105 -4.49 -15.75 -23.63
N ASN A 106 -3.80 -14.87 -22.88
CA ASN A 106 -2.37 -14.64 -23.05
C ASN A 106 -1.50 -15.70 -22.36
N TYR A 107 -2.06 -16.41 -21.37
CA TYR A 107 -1.38 -17.45 -20.61
C TYR A 107 -2.22 -18.74 -20.60
N PRO A 108 -2.14 -19.58 -21.64
CA PRO A 108 -3.04 -20.74 -21.83
C PRO A 108 -3.01 -21.77 -20.68
N ASN A 109 -1.96 -21.77 -19.88
CA ASN A 109 -1.83 -22.64 -18.69
C ASN A 109 -2.41 -22.02 -17.41
N ARG A 110 -2.99 -20.84 -17.50
CA ARG A 110 -3.60 -20.12 -16.38
C ARG A 110 -5.08 -19.86 -16.65
N THR A 111 -5.89 -19.89 -15.61
CA THR A 111 -7.33 -19.65 -15.71
C THR A 111 -7.69 -18.23 -15.33
N SER A 112 -8.70 -17.65 -15.98
CA SER A 112 -9.40 -16.48 -15.44
C SER A 112 -10.18 -16.89 -14.19
N GLY A 113 -10.33 -15.99 -13.24
CA GLY A 113 -11.12 -16.26 -12.04
C GLY A 113 -10.52 -15.67 -10.77
N VAL A 114 -11.06 -16.10 -9.66
CA VAL A 114 -10.66 -15.65 -8.34
C VAL A 114 -9.37 -16.37 -7.92
N PHE A 115 -8.42 -15.60 -7.41
CA PHE A 115 -7.23 -16.09 -6.73
C PHE A 115 -7.18 -15.52 -5.31
N PHE A 116 -6.49 -16.19 -4.42
CA PHE A 116 -6.27 -15.75 -3.04
C PHE A 116 -5.08 -16.49 -2.45
N GLY A 117 -4.50 -15.97 -1.39
CA GLY A 117 -3.39 -16.64 -0.75
C GLY A 117 -2.71 -15.84 0.35
N PRO A 118 -1.66 -16.42 0.96
CA PRO A 118 -0.84 -15.73 1.94
C PRO A 118 0.19 -14.82 1.28
N ASP A 119 0.49 -13.73 2.00
CA ASP A 119 1.48 -12.72 1.65
C ASP A 119 2.52 -12.58 2.74
N GLY A 120 3.76 -12.29 2.33
CA GLY A 120 4.77 -11.71 3.18
C GLY A 120 5.06 -10.27 2.76
N VAL A 121 5.67 -9.49 3.62
CA VAL A 121 6.19 -8.16 3.28
C VAL A 121 7.50 -7.91 4.00
N LEU A 122 8.42 -7.27 3.30
CA LEU A 122 9.66 -6.72 3.85
C LEU A 122 9.92 -5.37 3.20
N GLY A 123 10.13 -4.32 4.00
CA GLY A 123 10.29 -2.99 3.45
C GLY A 123 10.99 -2.02 4.37
N VAL A 124 11.13 -0.81 3.84
CA VAL A 124 11.59 0.36 4.54
C VAL A 124 10.55 1.47 4.40
N ASP A 125 10.46 2.28 5.41
CA ASP A 125 9.48 3.35 5.57
C ASP A 125 10.20 4.59 6.06
N TYR A 126 10.04 5.72 5.37
CA TYR A 126 10.64 6.98 5.74
C TYR A 126 9.59 8.07 5.90
N LYS A 127 9.46 8.56 7.13
CA LYS A 127 8.61 9.71 7.45
C LYS A 127 9.42 10.98 7.49
N PHE A 128 9.08 11.93 6.64
CA PHE A 128 9.75 13.24 6.63
C PHE A 128 9.42 14.05 7.88
N THR A 129 10.47 14.52 8.56
CA THR A 129 10.32 15.44 9.70
C THR A 129 9.76 16.78 9.19
N GLY A 130 8.69 17.25 9.82
CA GLY A 130 8.07 18.55 9.47
C GLY A 130 7.19 18.54 8.21
N ALA A 131 7.01 17.40 7.53
CA ALA A 131 6.08 17.27 6.42
C ALA A 131 5.17 16.04 6.62
N PRO A 132 3.90 16.09 6.26
CA PRO A 132 2.98 14.97 6.38
C PRO A 132 3.18 13.96 5.23
N ILE A 133 4.42 13.68 4.87
CA ILE A 133 4.78 12.79 3.75
C ILE A 133 5.53 11.60 4.32
N ASN A 134 5.12 10.42 3.87
CA ASN A 134 5.76 9.16 4.12
C ASN A 134 6.12 8.50 2.78
N LEU A 135 7.32 7.97 2.66
CA LEU A 135 7.77 7.14 1.55
C LEU A 135 7.99 5.72 2.03
N SER A 136 7.58 4.76 1.25
CA SER A 136 7.90 3.36 1.52
C SER A 136 8.47 2.68 0.29
N PHE A 137 9.25 1.65 0.53
CA PHE A 137 9.76 0.75 -0.48
C PHE A 137 9.71 -0.66 0.08
N ASP A 138 9.03 -1.57 -0.61
CA ASP A 138 8.86 -2.93 -0.13
C ASP A 138 8.87 -3.99 -1.23
N VAL A 139 9.03 -5.21 -0.76
CA VAL A 139 8.93 -6.44 -1.54
C VAL A 139 7.92 -7.34 -0.84
N GLN A 140 6.94 -7.82 -1.59
CA GLN A 140 5.84 -8.66 -1.10
C GLN A 140 5.85 -10.00 -1.85
N PRO A 141 6.49 -11.04 -1.31
CA PRO A 141 6.30 -12.41 -1.79
C PRO A 141 4.86 -12.84 -1.50
N LEU A 142 4.16 -13.35 -2.50
CA LEU A 142 2.79 -13.82 -2.42
C LEU A 142 2.63 -15.19 -3.10
N PHE A 143 1.66 -15.96 -2.63
CA PHE A 143 1.42 -17.30 -3.10
C PHE A 143 -0.06 -17.53 -3.40
N ASP A 144 -0.40 -17.65 -4.70
CA ASP A 144 -1.77 -17.88 -5.16
C ASP A 144 -2.17 -19.34 -4.96
N VAL A 145 -3.14 -19.62 -4.10
CA VAL A 145 -3.56 -20.98 -3.73
C VAL A 145 -4.22 -21.74 -4.88
N PRO A 146 -5.17 -21.17 -5.66
CA PRO A 146 -5.84 -21.96 -6.70
C PRO A 146 -4.93 -22.43 -7.84
N GLY A 147 -3.82 -21.72 -8.06
CA GLY A 147 -2.88 -22.04 -9.13
C GLY A 147 -1.53 -22.53 -8.64
N MET A 148 -1.26 -22.54 -7.35
CA MET A 148 0.04 -22.84 -6.75
C MET A 148 1.16 -21.99 -7.34
N TYR A 149 0.89 -20.71 -7.60
CA TYR A 149 1.86 -19.78 -8.19
C TYR A 149 2.49 -18.89 -7.14
N PHE A 150 3.82 -18.85 -7.18
CA PHE A 150 4.59 -17.88 -6.42
C PHE A 150 4.83 -16.64 -7.27
N ASN A 151 4.50 -15.48 -6.71
CA ASN A 151 4.75 -14.19 -7.30
C ASN A 151 5.51 -13.31 -6.31
N VAL A 152 6.12 -12.25 -6.81
CA VAL A 152 6.72 -11.20 -5.99
C VAL A 152 6.17 -9.88 -6.50
N TRP A 153 5.47 -9.18 -5.64
CA TRP A 153 5.01 -7.82 -5.90
C TRP A 153 5.83 -6.84 -5.06
N GLY A 154 5.44 -5.59 -5.04
CA GLY A 154 6.06 -4.54 -4.25
C GLY A 154 6.34 -3.31 -5.08
N GLY A 155 6.84 -2.28 -4.44
CA GLY A 155 7.06 -1.03 -5.11
C GLY A 155 7.44 0.13 -4.22
N LEU A 156 7.23 1.32 -4.77
CA LEU A 156 7.44 2.59 -4.10
C LEU A 156 6.09 3.20 -3.71
N GLY A 157 5.88 3.40 -2.41
CA GLY A 157 4.71 4.05 -1.85
C GLY A 157 4.97 5.52 -1.52
N VAL A 158 3.98 6.36 -1.78
CA VAL A 158 3.94 7.76 -1.34
C VAL A 158 2.63 7.97 -0.61
N ARG A 159 2.71 8.31 0.68
CA ARG A 159 1.55 8.43 1.56
C ARG A 159 1.50 9.80 2.24
N PHE A 160 0.30 10.25 2.48
CA PHE A 160 0.00 11.34 3.41
C PHE A 160 -0.17 10.73 4.81
N ALA A 161 0.65 11.17 5.77
CA ALA A 161 0.71 10.66 7.12
C ALA A 161 0.08 11.67 8.10
N PHE A 162 -0.80 11.19 9.03
CA PHE A 162 -1.54 12.04 9.99
C PHE A 162 -1.88 11.30 11.27
#